data_f3e5722b42a6e5cb6c62d46df4a7705a
#
_entry.id   f3e5722b42a6e5cb6c62d46df4a7705a
#
_cell.length_a   1.000
_cell.length_b   1.000
_cell.length_c   1.000
_cell.angle_alpha   90.00
_cell.angle_beta   90.00
_cell.angle_gamma   90.00
#
_symmetry.space_group_name_H-M   'P 1'
#
loop_
_entity.id
_entity.type
_entity.pdbx_description
1 polymer ?
#
loop_
_entity_poly.entity_id
_entity_poly.type
_entity_poly.pdbx_seq_one_letter_code
_entity_poly.pdbx_strand_id
1 'polypeptide(L)'
;MLLVIAILLVLVLIGIARCIVIVPQSNAYVTEWLGVYKDTWGAGLHLRTPFVERVSRKVSLKEEAADFPPQPVITRDNVTMMIDTVVFFQVFDAKLFAYGVNRPIQAIENLSATTLRDIIGSMSLDETLTSRDLINTKITASLDEATDRWGIKVNRVELKNIEPPAEIRQAMEKQMKADREKRASILLAEGEKQAAITRAEGEKESAILRAEAVKQQRIREAEGEAQALLMVQKAKADSIRLINEAAPSQNMLALRSMEAMEKVADGKATKLIVPSDMQNLAATVSAIKEISGEVTK
;
A
#
# COMPACT_ATOMS: atom_id res chain seq x y z
N MET A 1 22.41 -72.86 -47.56
CA MET A 1 20.98 -72.55 -47.70
C MET A 1 20.42 -71.93 -46.40
N LEU A 2 20.47 -72.60 -45.27
CA LEU A 2 19.94 -72.10 -44.01
C LEU A 2 20.52 -70.72 -43.57
N LEU A 3 21.81 -70.47 -43.74
CA LEU A 3 22.48 -69.24 -43.35
C LEU A 3 22.03 -68.04 -44.20
N VAL A 4 21.80 -68.26 -45.53
CA VAL A 4 21.26 -67.23 -46.42
C VAL A 4 19.82 -66.84 -46.08
N ILE A 5 19.00 -67.84 -45.73
CA ILE A 5 17.62 -67.61 -45.29
C ILE A 5 17.58 -66.84 -43.94
N ALA A 6 18.47 -67.19 -43.01
CA ALA A 6 18.57 -66.47 -41.73
C ALA A 6 18.97 -64.98 -41.90
N ILE A 7 19.94 -64.72 -42.79
CA ILE A 7 20.35 -63.34 -43.11
C ILE A 7 19.19 -62.55 -43.74
N LEU A 8 18.48 -63.19 -44.70
CA LEU A 8 17.34 -62.53 -45.37
C LEU A 8 16.20 -62.24 -44.39
N LEU A 9 15.93 -63.14 -43.44
CA LEU A 9 14.91 -62.95 -42.38
C LEU A 9 15.30 -61.83 -41.42
N VAL A 10 16.58 -61.74 -41.05
CA VAL A 10 17.09 -60.61 -40.24
C VAL A 10 16.96 -59.30 -40.95
N LEU A 11 17.30 -59.24 -42.28
CA LEU A 11 17.13 -58.03 -43.09
C LEU A 11 15.67 -57.61 -43.19
N VAL A 12 14.74 -58.53 -43.34
CA VAL A 12 13.29 -58.23 -43.36
C VAL A 12 12.83 -57.72 -42.00
N LEU A 13 13.25 -58.35 -40.87
CA LEU A 13 12.93 -57.86 -39.54
C LEU A 13 13.47 -56.47 -39.27
N ILE A 14 14.69 -56.16 -39.66
CA ILE A 14 15.28 -54.81 -39.57
C ILE A 14 14.47 -53.82 -40.42
N GLY A 15 14.05 -54.21 -41.64
CA GLY A 15 13.19 -53.43 -42.48
C GLY A 15 11.85 -53.06 -41.84
N ILE A 16 11.18 -54.06 -41.24
CA ILE A 16 9.90 -53.87 -40.56
C ILE A 16 10.09 -52.97 -39.31
N ALA A 17 11.16 -53.21 -38.53
CA ALA A 17 11.45 -52.35 -37.37
C ALA A 17 11.67 -50.88 -37.73
N ARG A 18 12.23 -50.60 -38.90
CA ARG A 18 12.44 -49.24 -39.41
C ARG A 18 11.18 -48.59 -40.06
N CYS A 19 10.12 -49.37 -40.27
CA CYS A 19 8.86 -48.84 -40.76
C CYS A 19 8.05 -48.12 -39.64
N ILE A 20 8.27 -48.47 -38.39
CA ILE A 20 7.53 -47.94 -37.28
C ILE A 20 8.15 -46.62 -36.80
N VAL A 21 7.39 -45.56 -36.84
CA VAL A 21 7.78 -44.22 -36.34
C VAL A 21 6.77 -43.81 -35.26
N ILE A 22 7.27 -43.52 -34.09
CA ILE A 22 6.46 -42.95 -32.98
C ILE A 22 6.67 -41.46 -32.95
N VAL A 23 5.61 -40.66 -33.11
CA VAL A 23 5.61 -39.23 -32.98
C VAL A 23 5.23 -38.86 -31.58
N PRO A 24 6.10 -38.16 -30.80
CA PRO A 24 5.78 -37.70 -29.46
C PRO A 24 4.65 -36.70 -29.46
N GLN A 25 3.94 -36.59 -28.30
CA GLN A 25 2.91 -35.57 -28.15
C GLN A 25 3.48 -34.15 -28.32
N SER A 26 2.70 -33.26 -28.90
CA SER A 26 3.08 -31.89 -29.22
C SER A 26 4.20 -31.76 -30.27
N ASN A 27 4.42 -32.78 -31.11
CA ASN A 27 5.24 -32.71 -32.28
C ASN A 27 4.43 -33.09 -33.52
N ALA A 28 4.81 -32.54 -34.66
CA ALA A 28 4.32 -32.93 -35.98
C ALA A 28 5.49 -33.25 -36.89
N TYR A 29 5.40 -34.37 -37.62
CA TYR A 29 6.42 -34.78 -38.58
C TYR A 29 5.88 -34.62 -39.99
N VAL A 30 6.57 -33.79 -40.75
CA VAL A 30 6.26 -33.58 -42.17
C VAL A 30 6.95 -34.66 -43.01
N THR A 31 6.16 -35.43 -43.79
CA THR A 31 6.64 -36.52 -44.59
C THR A 31 6.60 -36.22 -46.09
N GLU A 32 7.61 -36.69 -46.78
CA GLU A 32 7.79 -36.58 -48.20
C GLU A 32 7.81 -37.97 -48.84
N TRP A 33 7.15 -38.08 -49.99
CA TRP A 33 7.20 -39.23 -50.88
C TRP A 33 8.00 -38.84 -52.14
N LEU A 34 9.21 -39.41 -52.27
CA LEU A 34 10.12 -39.10 -53.39
C LEU A 34 10.35 -37.58 -53.61
N GLY A 35 10.38 -36.81 -52.49
CA GLY A 35 10.62 -35.36 -52.54
C GLY A 35 9.35 -34.51 -52.68
N VAL A 36 8.16 -35.10 -52.74
CA VAL A 36 6.89 -34.40 -52.78
C VAL A 36 6.24 -34.53 -51.40
N TYR A 37 5.64 -33.45 -50.86
CA TYR A 37 4.85 -33.50 -49.64
C TYR A 37 3.75 -34.57 -49.74
N LYS A 38 3.70 -35.46 -48.75
CA LYS A 38 2.68 -36.49 -48.67
C LYS A 38 1.66 -36.18 -47.57
N ASP A 39 2.14 -36.07 -46.32
CA ASP A 39 1.28 -35.94 -45.18
C ASP A 39 2.00 -35.32 -43.97
N THR A 40 1.26 -34.85 -42.98
CA THR A 40 1.76 -34.38 -41.71
C THR A 40 1.30 -35.30 -40.60
N TRP A 41 2.22 -36.01 -39.96
CA TRP A 41 1.91 -36.96 -38.87
C TRP A 41 1.81 -36.21 -37.55
N GLY A 42 0.65 -36.33 -36.93
CA GLY A 42 0.43 -35.91 -35.53
C GLY A 42 0.98 -36.93 -34.54
N ALA A 43 0.76 -36.67 -33.25
CA ALA A 43 1.18 -37.59 -32.17
C ALA A 43 0.56 -38.99 -32.34
N GLY A 44 1.39 -40.01 -32.17
CA GLY A 44 0.94 -41.39 -32.27
C GLY A 44 1.93 -42.32 -33.03
N LEU A 45 1.42 -43.51 -33.37
CA LEU A 45 2.20 -44.49 -34.12
C LEU A 45 1.87 -44.36 -35.59
N HIS A 46 2.89 -44.24 -36.43
CA HIS A 46 2.81 -44.13 -37.88
C HIS A 46 3.69 -45.17 -38.56
N LEU A 47 3.22 -45.63 -39.69
CA LEU A 47 3.94 -46.58 -40.54
C LEU A 47 4.57 -45.84 -41.72
N ARG A 48 5.88 -45.89 -41.76
CA ARG A 48 6.68 -45.28 -42.86
C ARG A 48 7.08 -46.35 -43.88
N THR A 49 6.90 -46.06 -45.13
CA THR A 49 7.40 -46.92 -46.22
C THR A 49 8.92 -46.75 -46.36
N PRO A 50 9.74 -47.78 -46.05
CA PRO A 50 11.20 -47.64 -46.19
C PRO A 50 11.59 -47.36 -47.62
N PHE A 51 12.69 -46.60 -47.81
CA PHE A 51 13.29 -46.17 -49.07
C PHE A 51 12.56 -45.10 -49.88
N VAL A 52 11.24 -44.98 -49.80
CA VAL A 52 10.43 -44.10 -50.61
C VAL A 52 9.92 -42.90 -49.81
N GLU A 53 9.61 -43.12 -48.53
CA GLU A 53 9.06 -42.11 -47.63
C GLU A 53 10.10 -41.64 -46.63
N ARG A 54 10.24 -40.33 -46.53
CA ARG A 54 11.21 -39.67 -45.66
C ARG A 54 10.51 -38.64 -44.74
N VAL A 55 10.91 -38.58 -43.49
CA VAL A 55 10.57 -37.44 -42.60
C VAL A 55 11.45 -36.27 -43.00
N SER A 56 10.86 -35.25 -43.58
CA SER A 56 11.56 -34.04 -44.07
C SER A 56 11.91 -33.13 -42.93
N ARG A 57 10.94 -32.85 -42.05
CA ARG A 57 11.13 -31.97 -40.90
C ARG A 57 10.32 -32.48 -39.70
N LYS A 58 10.93 -32.34 -38.51
CA LYS A 58 10.27 -32.54 -37.23
C LYS A 58 9.99 -31.16 -36.64
N VAL A 59 8.75 -30.86 -36.32
CA VAL A 59 8.29 -29.57 -35.87
C VAL A 59 7.69 -29.73 -34.47
N SER A 60 8.13 -28.89 -33.55
CA SER A 60 7.49 -28.74 -32.23
C SER A 60 6.23 -27.86 -32.37
N LEU A 61 5.13 -28.32 -31.77
CA LEU A 61 3.89 -27.54 -31.70
C LEU A 61 3.76 -26.82 -30.37
N LYS A 62 4.80 -26.87 -29.52
CA LYS A 62 4.84 -26.12 -28.27
C LYS A 62 5.20 -24.66 -28.53
N GLU A 63 4.84 -23.82 -27.60
CA GLU A 63 5.34 -22.45 -27.59
C GLU A 63 6.85 -22.45 -27.38
N GLU A 64 7.56 -21.75 -28.24
CA GLU A 64 9.00 -21.54 -28.18
C GLU A 64 9.32 -20.05 -28.07
N ALA A 65 10.38 -19.73 -27.33
CA ALA A 65 10.90 -18.37 -27.23
C ALA A 65 12.16 -18.22 -28.06
N ALA A 66 12.14 -17.32 -29.02
CA ALA A 66 13.32 -16.92 -29.80
C ALA A 66 13.88 -15.62 -29.24
N ASP A 67 15.10 -15.67 -28.72
CA ASP A 67 15.84 -14.49 -28.25
C ASP A 67 16.66 -13.92 -29.39
N PHE A 68 16.39 -12.65 -29.76
CA PHE A 68 17.09 -12.00 -30.88
C PHE A 68 18.12 -11.01 -30.35
N PRO A 69 19.27 -10.90 -31.01
CA PRO A 69 20.34 -10.03 -30.58
C PRO A 69 19.92 -8.55 -30.64
N PRO A 70 20.59 -7.67 -29.87
CA PRO A 70 20.31 -6.24 -29.89
C PRO A 70 20.39 -5.62 -31.27
N GLN A 71 19.35 -4.92 -31.69
CA GLN A 71 19.24 -4.26 -32.99
C GLN A 71 19.39 -2.74 -32.82
N PRO A 72 20.21 -2.08 -33.66
CA PRO A 72 20.31 -0.62 -33.65
C PRO A 72 19.05 0.00 -34.26
N VAL A 73 18.41 0.88 -33.53
CA VAL A 73 17.24 1.65 -33.95
C VAL A 73 17.45 3.13 -33.69
N ILE A 74 16.83 3.98 -34.49
CA ILE A 74 16.92 5.43 -34.37
C ILE A 74 15.52 5.98 -34.09
N THR A 75 15.38 6.74 -33.01
CA THR A 75 14.13 7.38 -32.63
C THR A 75 13.83 8.62 -33.46
N ARG A 76 12.61 9.17 -33.38
CA ARG A 76 12.19 10.40 -34.06
C ARG A 76 13.08 11.60 -33.72
N ASP A 77 13.59 11.66 -32.48
CA ASP A 77 14.50 12.71 -31.97
C ASP A 77 15.99 12.40 -32.25
N ASN A 78 16.24 11.48 -33.19
CA ASN A 78 17.55 11.16 -33.73
C ASN A 78 18.54 10.56 -32.71
N VAL A 79 18.02 9.82 -31.71
CA VAL A 79 18.83 9.06 -30.76
C VAL A 79 18.95 7.62 -31.23
N THR A 80 20.20 7.12 -31.40
CA THR A 80 20.45 5.70 -31.71
C THR A 80 20.42 4.88 -30.41
N MET A 81 19.62 3.82 -30.39
CA MET A 81 19.51 2.90 -29.25
C MET A 81 19.73 1.48 -29.68
N MET A 82 20.14 0.61 -28.76
CA MET A 82 20.20 -0.84 -28.94
C MET A 82 19.01 -1.46 -28.22
N ILE A 83 18.21 -2.25 -28.96
CA ILE A 83 17.02 -2.91 -28.41
C ILE A 83 17.09 -4.40 -28.76
N ASP A 84 16.97 -5.25 -27.74
CA ASP A 84 16.84 -6.70 -27.88
C ASP A 84 15.40 -7.12 -27.64
N THR A 85 14.96 -8.13 -28.38
CA THR A 85 13.59 -8.62 -28.37
C THR A 85 13.56 -10.12 -28.17
N VAL A 86 12.52 -10.57 -27.45
CA VAL A 86 12.16 -12.00 -27.34
C VAL A 86 10.78 -12.19 -27.95
N VAL A 87 10.70 -13.11 -28.91
CA VAL A 87 9.45 -13.46 -29.59
C VAL A 87 8.97 -14.81 -29.10
N PHE A 88 7.79 -14.88 -28.54
CA PHE A 88 7.09 -16.12 -28.17
C PHE A 88 6.16 -16.51 -29.30
N PHE A 89 6.41 -17.67 -29.90
CA PHE A 89 5.65 -18.14 -31.02
C PHE A 89 5.35 -19.64 -30.92
N GLN A 90 4.34 -20.06 -31.64
CA GLN A 90 3.90 -21.45 -31.72
C GLN A 90 3.62 -21.81 -33.16
N VAL A 91 4.05 -23.00 -33.57
CA VAL A 91 3.71 -23.50 -34.92
C VAL A 91 2.34 -24.16 -34.87
N PHE A 92 1.40 -23.66 -35.66
CA PHE A 92 0.07 -24.25 -35.78
C PHE A 92 -0.08 -25.11 -37.06
N ASP A 93 0.68 -24.82 -38.10
CA ASP A 93 0.72 -25.64 -39.35
C ASP A 93 2.16 -26.03 -39.69
N ALA A 94 2.49 -27.32 -39.46
CA ALA A 94 3.81 -27.84 -39.72
C ALA A 94 4.17 -27.89 -41.21
N LYS A 95 3.17 -27.99 -42.10
CA LYS A 95 3.39 -27.98 -43.56
C LYS A 95 3.84 -26.60 -44.03
N LEU A 96 3.08 -25.55 -43.60
CA LEU A 96 3.44 -24.17 -43.94
C LEU A 96 4.77 -23.77 -43.30
N PHE A 97 5.04 -24.22 -42.08
CA PHE A 97 6.34 -24.01 -41.42
C PHE A 97 7.51 -24.67 -42.19
N ALA A 98 7.28 -25.84 -42.75
CA ALA A 98 8.33 -26.56 -43.46
C ALA A 98 8.63 -26.00 -44.86
N TYR A 99 7.60 -25.54 -45.61
CA TYR A 99 7.68 -25.17 -47.00
C TYR A 99 7.35 -23.71 -47.31
N GLY A 100 6.71 -22.99 -46.39
CA GLY A 100 6.30 -21.59 -46.59
C GLY A 100 7.48 -20.61 -46.61
N VAL A 101 8.54 -20.90 -45.85
CA VAL A 101 9.72 -20.05 -45.78
C VAL A 101 10.99 -20.88 -45.54
N ASN A 102 12.11 -20.46 -46.11
CA ASN A 102 13.34 -21.26 -46.08
C ASN A 102 13.99 -21.29 -44.65
N ARG A 103 13.93 -20.23 -43.89
CA ARG A 103 14.47 -20.14 -42.52
C ARG A 103 13.51 -19.35 -41.66
N PRO A 104 12.47 -20.01 -41.07
CA PRO A 104 11.40 -19.31 -40.36
C PRO A 104 11.91 -18.39 -39.25
N ILE A 105 12.81 -18.88 -38.42
CA ILE A 105 13.32 -18.09 -37.28
C ILE A 105 14.10 -16.85 -37.74
N GLN A 106 14.96 -16.99 -38.78
CA GLN A 106 15.66 -15.83 -39.36
C GLN A 106 14.69 -14.84 -40.02
N ALA A 107 13.64 -15.35 -40.64
CA ALA A 107 12.63 -14.50 -41.25
C ALA A 107 11.87 -13.68 -40.17
N ILE A 108 11.51 -14.31 -39.04
CA ILE A 108 10.91 -13.61 -37.88
C ILE A 108 11.89 -12.57 -37.32
N GLU A 109 13.18 -12.92 -37.18
CA GLU A 109 14.22 -11.99 -36.69
C GLU A 109 14.28 -10.72 -37.54
N ASN A 110 14.42 -10.89 -38.86
CA ASN A 110 14.51 -9.78 -39.83
C ASN A 110 13.22 -8.93 -39.84
N LEU A 111 12.08 -9.60 -39.80
CA LEU A 111 10.77 -8.92 -39.73
C LEU A 111 10.62 -8.16 -38.45
N SER A 112 10.96 -8.76 -37.29
CA SER A 112 10.98 -8.10 -36.01
C SER A 112 11.87 -6.86 -35.99
N ALA A 113 13.10 -6.98 -36.54
CA ALA A 113 14.03 -5.86 -36.61
C ALA A 113 13.52 -4.70 -37.50
N THR A 114 12.88 -5.02 -38.64
CA THR A 114 12.30 -3.98 -39.50
C THR A 114 11.07 -3.31 -38.90
N THR A 115 10.16 -4.09 -38.33
CA THR A 115 8.97 -3.59 -37.67
C THR A 115 9.33 -2.75 -36.44
N LEU A 116 10.29 -3.21 -35.62
CA LEU A 116 10.82 -2.47 -34.49
C LEU A 116 11.37 -1.11 -34.91
N ARG A 117 12.17 -1.09 -36.01
CA ARG A 117 12.74 0.17 -36.51
C ARG A 117 11.67 1.15 -37.00
N ASP A 118 10.62 0.65 -37.62
CA ASP A 118 9.51 1.48 -38.10
C ASP A 118 8.72 2.08 -36.92
N ILE A 119 8.35 1.27 -35.92
CA ILE A 119 7.62 1.72 -34.75
C ILE A 119 8.44 2.73 -33.93
N ILE A 120 9.68 2.41 -33.60
CA ILE A 120 10.57 3.26 -32.78
C ILE A 120 10.94 4.55 -33.56
N GLY A 121 11.12 4.48 -34.88
CA GLY A 121 11.37 5.66 -35.72
C GLY A 121 10.24 6.69 -35.70
N SER A 122 9.03 6.29 -35.34
CA SER A 122 7.89 7.19 -35.18
C SER A 122 7.77 7.79 -33.75
N MET A 123 8.52 7.28 -32.76
CA MET A 123 8.43 7.64 -31.34
C MET A 123 9.66 8.41 -30.87
N SER A 124 9.48 9.24 -29.83
CA SER A 124 10.62 9.87 -29.13
C SER A 124 11.29 8.89 -28.17
N LEU A 125 12.48 9.26 -27.67
CA LEU A 125 13.20 8.45 -26.67
C LEU A 125 12.35 8.21 -25.42
N ASP A 126 11.74 9.26 -24.88
CA ASP A 126 10.91 9.16 -23.66
C ASP A 126 9.67 8.29 -23.89
N GLU A 127 9.01 8.43 -25.04
CA GLU A 127 7.88 7.58 -25.42
C GLU A 127 8.31 6.12 -25.55
N THR A 128 9.47 5.84 -26.12
CA THR A 128 10.00 4.48 -26.28
C THR A 128 10.28 3.82 -24.93
N LEU A 129 10.81 4.57 -23.95
CA LEU A 129 11.12 4.05 -22.62
C LEU A 129 9.87 3.83 -21.76
N THR A 130 8.82 4.63 -21.94
CA THR A 130 7.61 4.62 -21.12
C THR A 130 6.47 3.77 -21.68
N SER A 131 6.43 3.57 -23.02
CA SER A 131 5.30 2.93 -23.70
C SER A 131 5.62 1.52 -24.22
N ARG A 132 6.35 0.72 -23.44
CA ARG A 132 6.75 -0.65 -23.83
C ARG A 132 5.57 -1.53 -24.24
N ASP A 133 4.47 -1.48 -23.49
CA ASP A 133 3.27 -2.29 -23.75
C ASP A 133 2.64 -1.96 -25.11
N LEU A 134 2.63 -0.69 -25.51
CA LEU A 134 2.15 -0.25 -26.80
C LEU A 134 3.03 -0.77 -27.94
N ILE A 135 4.36 -0.71 -27.75
CA ILE A 135 5.33 -1.21 -28.71
C ILE A 135 5.18 -2.73 -28.86
N ASN A 136 5.17 -3.47 -27.75
CA ASN A 136 4.97 -4.91 -27.72
C ASN A 136 3.70 -5.32 -28.47
N THR A 137 2.59 -4.64 -28.23
CA THR A 137 1.30 -4.91 -28.89
C THR A 137 1.36 -4.66 -30.38
N LYS A 138 1.95 -3.54 -30.81
CA LYS A 138 2.09 -3.21 -32.24
C LYS A 138 3.00 -4.19 -32.98
N ILE A 139 4.13 -4.57 -32.38
CA ILE A 139 5.05 -5.55 -32.98
C ILE A 139 4.36 -6.90 -33.07
N THR A 140 3.69 -7.35 -32.00
CA THR A 140 2.98 -8.64 -31.99
C THR A 140 1.95 -8.70 -33.11
N ALA A 141 1.11 -7.68 -33.26
CA ALA A 141 0.09 -7.64 -34.31
C ALA A 141 0.69 -7.67 -35.72
N SER A 142 1.75 -6.90 -35.97
CA SER A 142 2.41 -6.87 -37.29
C SER A 142 3.14 -8.18 -37.61
N LEU A 143 3.76 -8.81 -36.60
CA LEU A 143 4.44 -10.10 -36.79
C LEU A 143 3.42 -11.23 -37.01
N ASP A 144 2.35 -11.28 -36.21
CA ASP A 144 1.32 -12.32 -36.31
C ASP A 144 0.68 -12.34 -37.72
N GLU A 145 0.30 -11.17 -38.23
CA GLU A 145 -0.25 -11.04 -39.60
C GLU A 145 0.72 -11.55 -40.68
N ALA A 146 2.00 -11.25 -40.54
CA ALA A 146 3.00 -11.65 -41.53
C ALA A 146 3.38 -13.13 -41.43
N THR A 147 3.42 -13.70 -40.23
CA THR A 147 3.86 -15.09 -39.95
C THR A 147 2.76 -16.13 -40.16
N ASP A 148 1.51 -15.74 -40.22
CA ASP A 148 0.39 -16.63 -40.54
C ASP A 148 0.60 -17.43 -41.82
N ARG A 149 1.18 -16.81 -42.84
CA ARG A 149 1.52 -17.46 -44.13
C ARG A 149 2.55 -18.58 -43.98
N TRP A 150 3.31 -18.56 -42.89
CA TRP A 150 4.34 -19.56 -42.60
C TRP A 150 3.87 -20.63 -41.60
N GLY A 151 2.60 -20.58 -41.21
CA GLY A 151 2.04 -21.50 -40.21
C GLY A 151 2.55 -21.27 -38.81
N ILE A 152 2.98 -20.04 -38.52
CA ILE A 152 3.50 -19.62 -37.22
C ILE A 152 2.56 -18.58 -36.63
N LYS A 153 2.14 -18.79 -35.37
CA LYS A 153 1.41 -17.82 -34.59
C LYS A 153 2.33 -17.16 -33.58
N VAL A 154 2.42 -15.84 -33.65
CA VAL A 154 3.15 -15.05 -32.65
C VAL A 154 2.20 -14.71 -31.53
N ASN A 155 2.42 -15.30 -30.36
CA ASN A 155 1.58 -15.08 -29.17
C ASN A 155 1.92 -13.75 -28.51
N ARG A 156 3.23 -13.44 -28.41
CA ARG A 156 3.71 -12.29 -27.66
C ARG A 156 5.12 -11.90 -28.10
N VAL A 157 5.38 -10.61 -28.11
CA VAL A 157 6.73 -10.06 -28.28
C VAL A 157 7.06 -9.19 -27.07
N GLU A 158 8.24 -9.35 -26.51
CA GLU A 158 8.72 -8.60 -25.36
C GLU A 158 10.02 -7.87 -25.70
N LEU A 159 10.08 -6.59 -25.35
CA LEU A 159 11.32 -5.82 -25.36
C LEU A 159 12.10 -6.14 -24.08
N LYS A 160 13.27 -6.75 -24.23
CA LYS A 160 14.13 -7.19 -23.11
C LYS A 160 14.89 -6.00 -22.51
N ASN A 161 15.78 -5.40 -23.30
CA ASN A 161 16.53 -4.22 -22.91
C ASN A 161 16.34 -3.10 -23.94
N ILE A 162 16.36 -1.87 -23.47
CA ILE A 162 16.38 -0.66 -24.27
C ILE A 162 17.56 0.16 -23.77
N GLU A 163 18.65 0.17 -24.54
CA GLU A 163 19.89 0.81 -24.13
C GLU A 163 20.16 2.06 -24.98
N PRO A 164 19.93 3.26 -24.43
CA PRO A 164 20.34 4.50 -25.06
C PRO A 164 21.88 4.68 -24.96
N PRO A 165 22.49 5.55 -25.76
CA PRO A 165 23.90 5.89 -25.66
C PRO A 165 24.30 6.32 -24.25
N ALA A 166 25.51 6.00 -23.83
CA ALA A 166 25.99 6.26 -22.47
C ALA A 166 25.88 7.74 -22.06
N GLU A 167 26.12 8.66 -22.99
CA GLU A 167 26.00 10.11 -22.75
C GLU A 167 24.58 10.55 -22.43
N ILE A 168 23.61 10.05 -23.20
CA ILE A 168 22.19 10.33 -23.01
C ILE A 168 21.72 9.73 -21.69
N ARG A 169 22.11 8.49 -21.38
CA ARG A 169 21.78 7.82 -20.12
C ARG A 169 22.28 8.63 -18.91
N GLN A 170 23.55 9.09 -18.95
CA GLN A 170 24.09 9.92 -17.87
C GLN A 170 23.36 11.28 -17.73
N ALA A 171 22.99 11.90 -18.84
CA ALA A 171 22.23 13.13 -18.82
C ALA A 171 20.83 12.93 -18.17
N MET A 172 20.13 11.86 -18.59
CA MET A 172 18.83 11.47 -18.02
C MET A 172 18.94 11.14 -16.53
N GLU A 173 19.97 10.40 -16.11
CA GLU A 173 20.21 10.08 -14.69
C GLU A 173 20.38 11.35 -13.85
N LYS A 174 21.17 12.31 -14.34
CA LYS A 174 21.35 13.61 -13.68
C LYS A 174 20.06 14.41 -13.60
N GLN A 175 19.30 14.45 -14.69
CA GLN A 175 18.01 15.14 -14.74
C GLN A 175 17.00 14.49 -13.78
N MET A 176 16.87 13.16 -13.82
CA MET A 176 15.97 12.42 -12.93
C MET A 176 16.36 12.60 -11.45
N LYS A 177 17.66 12.64 -11.15
CA LYS A 177 18.15 12.91 -9.80
C LYS A 177 17.75 14.30 -9.34
N ALA A 178 17.98 15.33 -10.16
CA ALA A 178 17.60 16.69 -9.85
C ALA A 178 16.07 16.87 -9.67
N ASP A 179 15.28 16.23 -10.52
CA ASP A 179 13.82 16.24 -10.39
C ASP A 179 13.33 15.55 -9.12
N ARG A 180 13.95 14.41 -8.74
CA ARG A 180 13.64 13.72 -7.48
C ARG A 180 14.02 14.54 -6.27
N GLU A 181 15.19 15.18 -6.28
CA GLU A 181 15.66 16.07 -5.21
C GLU A 181 14.72 17.28 -5.07
N LYS A 182 14.31 17.89 -6.18
CA LYS A 182 13.33 18.98 -6.19
C LYS A 182 11.99 18.56 -5.61
N ARG A 183 11.44 17.42 -6.06
CA ARG A 183 10.18 16.90 -5.53
C ARG A 183 10.27 16.55 -4.04
N ALA A 184 11.37 15.92 -3.62
CA ALA A 184 11.61 15.61 -2.22
C ALA A 184 11.66 16.88 -1.36
N SER A 185 12.36 17.92 -1.81
CA SER A 185 12.43 19.22 -1.11
C SER A 185 11.07 19.90 -0.98
N ILE A 186 10.26 19.88 -2.06
CA ILE A 186 8.88 20.42 -2.02
C ILE A 186 8.04 19.64 -1.03
N LEU A 187 8.07 18.31 -1.08
CA LEU A 187 7.28 17.44 -0.20
C LEU A 187 7.65 17.62 1.28
N LEU A 188 8.95 17.79 1.58
CA LEU A 188 9.42 18.08 2.91
C LEU A 188 8.91 19.44 3.41
N ALA A 189 9.02 20.50 2.58
CA ALA A 189 8.53 21.82 2.94
C ALA A 189 7.00 21.86 3.13
N GLU A 190 6.24 21.14 2.30
CA GLU A 190 4.80 20.99 2.47
C GLU A 190 4.46 20.20 3.74
N GLY A 191 5.21 19.13 4.03
CA GLY A 191 5.07 18.34 5.26
C GLY A 191 5.36 19.16 6.52
N GLU A 192 6.43 19.96 6.53
CA GLU A 192 6.76 20.88 7.62
C GLU A 192 5.68 21.94 7.84
N LYS A 193 5.19 22.55 6.75
CA LYS A 193 4.09 23.52 6.79
C LYS A 193 2.83 22.88 7.38
N GLN A 194 2.45 21.70 6.89
CA GLN A 194 1.26 21.01 7.38
C GLN A 194 1.40 20.59 8.85
N ALA A 195 2.57 20.09 9.24
CA ALA A 195 2.87 19.76 10.63
C ALA A 195 2.81 20.98 11.56
N ALA A 196 3.32 22.14 11.10
CA ALA A 196 3.23 23.39 11.85
C ALA A 196 1.78 23.87 12.01
N ILE A 197 0.98 23.81 10.95
CA ILE A 197 -0.45 24.16 11.00
C ILE A 197 -1.20 23.25 11.99
N THR A 198 -1.04 21.91 11.83
CA THR A 198 -1.74 20.95 12.70
C THR A 198 -1.32 21.11 14.17
N ARG A 199 -0.04 21.42 14.42
CA ARG A 199 0.44 21.69 15.78
C ARG A 199 -0.20 22.95 16.37
N ALA A 200 -0.24 24.06 15.59
CA ALA A 200 -0.86 25.29 16.03
C ALA A 200 -2.38 25.16 16.26
N GLU A 201 -3.07 24.39 15.43
CA GLU A 201 -4.48 24.06 15.60
C GLU A 201 -4.70 23.22 16.88
N GLY A 202 -3.88 22.21 17.14
CA GLY A 202 -3.92 21.40 18.34
C GLY A 202 -3.63 22.20 19.62
N GLU A 203 -2.66 23.14 19.59
CA GLU A 203 -2.39 24.06 20.69
C GLU A 203 -3.56 24.99 20.96
N LYS A 204 -4.15 25.57 19.92
CA LYS A 204 -5.36 26.41 20.03
C LYS A 204 -6.52 25.64 20.65
N GLU A 205 -6.81 24.44 20.15
CA GLU A 205 -7.90 23.61 20.66
C GLU A 205 -7.66 23.19 22.11
N SER A 206 -6.43 22.81 22.45
CA SER A 206 -6.01 22.49 23.81
C SER A 206 -6.17 23.69 24.75
N ALA A 207 -5.80 24.91 24.29
CA ALA A 207 -5.97 26.13 25.10
C ALA A 207 -7.46 26.45 25.34
N ILE A 208 -8.30 26.31 24.33
CA ILE A 208 -9.75 26.52 24.43
C ILE A 208 -10.37 25.52 25.45
N LEU A 209 -10.03 24.23 25.30
CA LEU A 209 -10.53 23.17 26.20
C LEU A 209 -10.09 23.41 27.65
N ARG A 210 -8.84 23.84 27.88
CA ARG A 210 -8.35 24.20 29.21
C ARG A 210 -9.10 25.39 29.79
N ALA A 211 -9.33 26.46 29.02
CA ALA A 211 -10.08 27.63 29.45
C ALA A 211 -11.52 27.29 29.78
N GLU A 212 -12.13 26.41 29.00
CA GLU A 212 -13.50 25.93 29.22
C GLU A 212 -13.61 25.06 30.46
N ALA A 213 -12.64 24.18 30.70
CA ALA A 213 -12.55 23.36 31.92
C ALA A 213 -12.40 24.24 33.18
N VAL A 214 -11.53 25.25 33.13
CA VAL A 214 -11.38 26.21 34.28
C VAL A 214 -12.64 27.02 34.50
N LYS A 215 -13.33 27.47 33.46
CA LYS A 215 -14.63 28.13 33.57
C LYS A 215 -15.66 27.23 34.23
N GLN A 216 -15.78 26.00 33.79
CA GLN A 216 -16.71 25.02 34.34
C GLN A 216 -16.40 24.69 35.80
N GLN A 217 -15.13 24.54 36.14
CA GLN A 217 -14.68 24.34 37.50
C GLN A 217 -15.13 25.49 38.41
N ARG A 218 -14.86 26.76 38.02
CA ARG A 218 -15.26 27.94 38.81
C ARG A 218 -16.77 28.05 39.00
N ILE A 219 -17.54 27.72 37.94
CA ILE A 219 -19.01 27.74 38.03
C ILE A 219 -19.47 26.68 39.04
N ARG A 220 -18.96 25.45 39.00
CA ARG A 220 -19.32 24.37 39.90
C ARG A 220 -18.90 24.65 41.36
N GLU A 221 -17.73 25.26 41.55
CA GLU A 221 -17.26 25.71 42.86
C GLU A 221 -18.20 26.79 43.43
N ALA A 222 -18.55 27.82 42.65
CA ALA A 222 -19.46 28.87 43.06
C ALA A 222 -20.90 28.37 43.33
N GLU A 223 -21.39 27.45 42.51
CA GLU A 223 -22.68 26.78 42.73
C GLU A 223 -22.67 25.93 44.02
N GLY A 224 -21.58 25.20 44.26
CA GLY A 224 -21.38 24.40 45.45
C GLY A 224 -21.33 25.26 46.71
N GLU A 225 -20.58 26.37 46.68
CA GLU A 225 -20.52 27.34 47.78
C GLU A 225 -21.90 27.99 48.06
N ALA A 226 -22.60 28.41 46.98
CA ALA A 226 -23.95 28.97 47.13
C ALA A 226 -24.94 27.97 47.71
N GLN A 227 -24.90 26.71 47.26
CA GLN A 227 -25.75 25.66 47.82
C GLN A 227 -25.40 25.35 49.30
N ALA A 228 -24.12 25.27 49.63
CA ALA A 228 -23.66 25.06 51.00
C ALA A 228 -24.12 26.20 51.91
N LEU A 229 -23.97 27.46 51.46
CA LEU A 229 -24.41 28.63 52.19
C LEU A 229 -25.94 28.62 52.39
N LEU A 230 -26.71 28.32 51.34
CA LEU A 230 -28.17 28.19 51.43
C LEU A 230 -28.61 27.09 52.42
N MET A 231 -27.94 25.93 52.40
CA MET A 231 -28.22 24.85 53.35
C MET A 231 -27.91 25.26 54.77
N VAL A 232 -26.78 25.93 55.02
CA VAL A 232 -26.42 26.45 56.37
C VAL A 232 -27.44 27.50 56.84
N GLN A 233 -27.87 28.43 55.99
CA GLN A 233 -28.83 29.44 56.30
C GLN A 233 -30.24 28.85 56.59
N LYS A 234 -30.66 27.85 55.76
CA LYS A 234 -31.89 27.11 56.02
C LYS A 234 -31.83 26.38 57.34
N ALA A 235 -30.78 25.65 57.67
CA ALA A 235 -30.59 24.95 58.90
C ALA A 235 -30.61 25.90 60.11
N LYS A 236 -30.01 27.11 59.99
CA LYS A 236 -30.11 28.16 61.06
C LYS A 236 -31.51 28.68 61.18
N ALA A 237 -32.21 28.96 60.06
CA ALA A 237 -33.62 29.45 60.13
C ALA A 237 -34.55 28.40 60.74
N ASP A 238 -34.41 27.13 60.38
CA ASP A 238 -35.17 26.02 60.96
C ASP A 238 -34.84 25.84 62.44
N SER A 239 -33.56 25.98 62.83
CA SER A 239 -33.18 25.96 64.30
C SER A 239 -33.82 27.10 65.08
N ILE A 240 -33.83 28.33 64.52
CA ILE A 240 -34.48 29.47 65.16
C ILE A 240 -35.99 29.25 65.25
N ARG A 241 -36.61 28.71 64.20
CA ARG A 241 -38.05 28.41 64.21
C ARG A 241 -38.40 27.36 65.26
N LEU A 242 -37.65 26.28 65.36
CA LEU A 242 -37.82 25.24 66.37
C LEU A 242 -37.63 25.77 67.76
N ILE A 243 -36.69 26.71 68.01
CA ILE A 243 -36.48 27.37 69.32
C ILE A 243 -37.69 28.26 69.67
N ASN A 244 -38.21 29.01 68.68
CA ASN A 244 -39.38 29.87 68.91
C ASN A 244 -40.67 29.06 69.16
N GLU A 245 -40.87 27.95 68.46
CA GLU A 245 -42.02 27.04 68.66
C GLU A 245 -41.98 26.34 70.04
N ALA A 246 -40.78 26.04 70.56
CA ALA A 246 -40.55 25.41 71.81
C ALA A 246 -40.80 26.37 73.03
N ALA A 247 -41.11 27.66 72.81
CA ALA A 247 -41.33 28.70 73.81
C ALA A 247 -40.31 28.62 74.98
N PRO A 248 -39.05 28.89 74.75
CA PRO A 248 -38.00 28.65 75.75
C PRO A 248 -38.19 29.52 77.02
N SER A 249 -37.99 28.92 78.17
CA SER A 249 -38.01 29.62 79.43
C SER A 249 -36.87 30.66 79.54
N GLN A 250 -37.03 31.71 80.37
CA GLN A 250 -35.99 32.73 80.58
C GLN A 250 -34.63 32.14 80.96
N ASN A 251 -34.62 31.02 81.70
CA ASN A 251 -33.37 30.31 82.05
C ASN A 251 -32.64 29.70 80.84
N MET A 252 -33.37 29.23 79.80
CA MET A 252 -32.78 28.67 78.58
C MET A 252 -32.19 29.78 77.70
N LEU A 253 -32.79 30.94 77.65
CA LEU A 253 -32.24 32.12 76.95
C LEU A 253 -30.95 32.61 77.62
N ALA A 254 -30.87 32.58 78.95
CA ALA A 254 -29.68 32.94 79.73
C ALA A 254 -28.54 31.94 79.45
N LEU A 255 -28.81 30.64 79.39
CA LEU A 255 -27.80 29.60 79.04
C LEU A 255 -27.26 29.80 77.63
N ARG A 256 -28.12 30.11 76.65
CA ARG A 256 -27.69 30.37 75.24
C ARG A 256 -26.90 31.69 75.12
N SER A 257 -27.21 32.70 75.96
CA SER A 257 -26.40 33.91 75.95
C SER A 257 -24.98 33.67 76.49
N MET A 258 -24.86 32.78 77.52
CA MET A 258 -23.54 32.33 77.98
C MET A 258 -22.76 31.54 76.98
N GLU A 259 -23.39 30.58 76.25
CA GLU A 259 -22.76 29.84 75.15
C GLU A 259 -22.32 30.79 74.02
N ALA A 260 -23.10 31.79 73.70
CA ALA A 260 -22.71 32.80 72.68
C ALA A 260 -21.52 33.65 73.15
N MET A 261 -21.47 33.98 74.44
CA MET A 261 -20.34 34.70 75.05
C MET A 261 -19.06 33.85 75.08
N GLU A 262 -19.15 32.54 75.33
CA GLU A 262 -18.04 31.60 75.31
C GLU A 262 -17.43 31.55 73.92
N LYS A 263 -18.26 31.47 72.89
CA LYS A 263 -17.80 31.50 71.47
C LYS A 263 -17.17 32.82 71.06
N VAL A 264 -17.60 33.94 71.60
CA VAL A 264 -17.00 35.25 71.39
C VAL A 264 -15.68 35.40 72.16
N ALA A 265 -15.60 34.83 73.38
CA ALA A 265 -14.38 34.85 74.19
C ALA A 265 -13.25 33.92 73.59
N ASP A 266 -13.60 32.84 72.87
CA ASP A 266 -12.67 31.92 72.19
C ASP A 266 -12.20 32.48 70.88
N GLY A 267 -12.73 33.58 70.38
CA GLY A 267 -12.33 34.30 69.20
C GLY A 267 -10.99 35.04 69.34
N LYS A 268 -10.13 34.98 68.36
CA LYS A 268 -8.79 35.63 68.31
C LYS A 268 -8.84 37.18 68.23
N ALA A 269 -9.94 37.82 68.55
CA ALA A 269 -10.11 39.27 68.43
C ALA A 269 -9.69 40.00 69.67
N THR A 270 -8.75 40.95 69.57
CA THR A 270 -8.18 41.73 70.67
C THR A 270 -9.08 42.88 71.18
N LYS A 271 -10.22 43.11 70.57
CA LYS A 271 -11.19 44.14 71.00
C LYS A 271 -12.60 43.57 71.00
N LEU A 272 -13.21 43.52 72.15
CA LEU A 272 -14.60 43.11 72.33
C LEU A 272 -15.41 44.37 72.65
N ILE A 273 -16.39 44.70 71.82
CA ILE A 273 -17.38 45.75 72.09
C ILE A 273 -18.63 45.07 72.55
N VAL A 274 -18.88 45.17 73.82
CA VAL A 274 -20.08 44.59 74.49
C VAL A 274 -21.13 45.66 74.67
N PRO A 275 -22.39 45.49 74.23
CA PRO A 275 -23.48 46.41 74.49
C PRO A 275 -23.71 46.58 75.98
N SER A 276 -24.11 47.77 76.36
CA SER A 276 -24.30 48.14 77.75
C SER A 276 -25.26 47.24 78.54
N ASP A 277 -26.24 46.70 77.90
CA ASP A 277 -27.26 45.80 78.52
C ASP A 277 -26.72 44.38 78.88
N MET A 278 -25.56 44.03 78.39
CA MET A 278 -24.89 42.75 78.65
C MET A 278 -23.71 42.87 79.63
N GLN A 279 -23.37 44.07 80.10
CA GLN A 279 -22.22 44.30 80.97
C GLN A 279 -22.42 43.65 82.36
N ASN A 280 -23.64 43.58 82.84
CA ASN A 280 -23.93 42.89 84.13
C ASN A 280 -23.73 41.38 84.06
N LEU A 281 -24.00 40.77 82.92
CA LEU A 281 -23.75 39.32 82.66
C LEU A 281 -22.26 39.02 82.46
N ALA A 282 -21.52 39.89 81.78
CA ALA A 282 -20.09 39.76 81.59
C ALA A 282 -19.32 39.91 82.92
N ALA A 283 -19.76 40.80 83.79
CA ALA A 283 -19.16 40.98 85.12
C ALA A 283 -19.34 39.74 86.00
N THR A 284 -20.49 39.08 85.94
CA THR A 284 -20.75 37.84 86.73
C THR A 284 -19.93 36.65 86.18
N VAL A 285 -19.72 36.55 84.88
CA VAL A 285 -18.86 35.51 84.26
C VAL A 285 -17.38 35.72 84.58
N SER A 286 -16.93 36.96 84.60
CA SER A 286 -15.54 37.31 85.00
C SER A 286 -15.29 36.98 86.46
N ALA A 287 -16.25 37.28 87.36
CA ALA A 287 -16.17 36.97 88.80
C ALA A 287 -16.15 35.43 89.01
N ILE A 288 -16.91 34.65 88.25
CA ILE A 288 -16.92 33.18 88.35
C ILE A 288 -15.58 32.60 87.85
N LYS A 289 -14.95 33.19 86.83
CA LYS A 289 -13.66 32.76 86.28
C LYS A 289 -12.48 33.07 87.21
N GLU A 290 -12.55 34.16 87.93
CA GLU A 290 -11.62 34.52 89.02
C GLU A 290 -11.69 33.56 90.19
N ILE A 291 -12.91 33.20 90.60
CA ILE A 291 -13.15 32.21 91.69
C ILE A 291 -12.73 30.80 91.28
N SER A 292 -12.89 30.41 90.01
CA SER A 292 -12.47 29.08 89.51
C SER A 292 -10.93 29.01 89.21
N GLY A 293 -10.25 30.15 89.03
CA GLY A 293 -8.80 30.23 88.86
C GLY A 293 -7.98 30.13 90.14
N GLU A 294 -8.61 30.33 91.28
CA GLU A 294 -7.93 30.22 92.62
C GLU A 294 -7.97 28.80 93.20
N VAL A 295 -8.75 27.87 92.60
CA VAL A 295 -8.84 26.47 93.07
C VAL A 295 -7.83 25.52 92.43
N THR A 296 -6.97 26.02 91.54
CA THR A 296 -5.91 25.21 90.89
C THR A 296 -4.54 25.89 91.13
N LYS A 297 -4.10 25.88 92.34
CA LYS A 297 -2.72 25.96 92.78
C LYS A 297 -2.39 24.80 93.69
#